data_7237a9d2775ecc8cd425c1d8fe6fbf71
#
_entry.id   7237a9d2775ecc8cd425c1d8fe6fbf71
#
_cell.length_a   1.000
_cell.length_b   1.000
_cell.length_c   1.000
_cell.angle_alpha   90.00
_cell.angle_beta   90.00
_cell.angle_gamma   90.00
#
_symmetry.space_group_name_H-M   'P 1'
#
loop_
_entity.id
_entity.type
_entity.pdbx_description
1 polymer ?
#
loop_
_entity_poly.entity_id
_entity_poly.type
_entity_poly.pdbx_seq_one_letter_code
_entity_poly.pdbx_strand_id
1 'polypeptide(L)'
;MRIIKNIGILLGVLVLVVGAIFIYLNRGLPDEIKPANFNCLSLDEGTFMDFDNLPKNIYGIGLSYAGHINETASDFDPDGDPPVFIKANNSITKDGNKVKIPSRKRMLDALEQLEPGISETVNQKFKSLPALLDYEVELGFVLLEDITSANLKNADYAPKIGFFIANDFGARSLAVLGEGQANRYDYWGISKSFSGFTPISDKIWIPKGFKANSIPCINIETQVNGEVRQHQLTSDLIYTPLQMLQAIHRKYPNKLLLKGDMVLTGTPGGVVMSTPRWIVRLAGMIGMDRFDKLTKVTSDKKDVAKFLKAGDKVLVKGEGLGSVEVNIY
;
A
#
# COMPACT_ATOMS: atom_id res chain seq x y z
N MET A 1 11.55 48.82 32.21
CA MET A 1 12.64 48.46 31.25
C MET A 1 13.08 46.98 31.33
N ARG A 2 13.34 46.39 32.50
CA ARG A 2 13.72 44.96 32.66
C ARG A 2 12.67 43.97 32.13
N ILE A 3 11.37 44.20 32.39
CA ILE A 3 10.29 43.30 31.95
C ILE A 3 10.16 43.23 30.41
N ILE A 4 10.25 44.38 29.73
CA ILE A 4 10.18 44.44 28.26
C ILE A 4 11.38 43.72 27.62
N LYS A 5 12.58 43.85 28.23
CA LYS A 5 13.79 43.15 27.75
C LYS A 5 13.65 41.62 27.90
N ASN A 6 13.06 41.16 29.00
CA ASN A 6 12.82 39.72 29.22
C ASN A 6 11.75 39.16 28.27
N ILE A 7 10.70 39.93 27.96
CA ILE A 7 9.69 39.52 26.96
C ILE A 7 10.31 39.42 25.57
N GLY A 8 11.18 40.37 25.19
CA GLY A 8 11.89 40.35 23.92
C GLY A 8 12.82 39.13 23.78
N ILE A 9 13.54 38.78 24.86
CA ILE A 9 14.39 37.56 24.87
C ILE A 9 13.54 36.30 24.76
N LEU A 10 12.40 36.23 25.49
CA LEU A 10 11.50 35.07 25.46
C LEU A 10 10.90 34.86 24.07
N LEU A 11 10.48 35.95 23.41
CA LEU A 11 9.99 35.92 22.03
C LEU A 11 11.08 35.47 21.03
N GLY A 12 12.31 35.99 21.21
CA GLY A 12 13.46 35.57 20.36
C GLY A 12 13.77 34.09 20.50
N VAL A 13 13.78 33.57 21.75
CA VAL A 13 13.97 32.12 21.98
C VAL A 13 12.83 31.30 21.39
N LEU A 14 11.58 31.73 21.51
CA LEU A 14 10.43 31.06 20.95
C LEU A 14 10.53 30.99 19.42
N VAL A 15 10.91 32.08 18.77
CA VAL A 15 11.11 32.11 17.28
C VAL A 15 12.23 31.16 16.84
N LEU A 16 13.34 31.11 17.59
CA LEU A 16 14.44 30.20 17.30
C LEU A 16 14.02 28.73 17.48
N VAL A 17 13.28 28.41 18.54
CA VAL A 17 12.77 27.06 18.78
C VAL A 17 11.77 26.64 17.69
N VAL A 18 10.83 27.52 17.34
CA VAL A 18 9.86 27.26 16.27
C VAL A 18 10.58 27.09 14.92
N GLY A 19 11.57 27.94 14.64
CA GLY A 19 12.41 27.84 13.44
C GLY A 19 13.20 26.53 13.39
N ALA A 20 13.81 26.11 14.50
CA ALA A 20 14.52 24.84 14.60
C ALA A 20 13.60 23.62 14.39
N ILE A 21 12.39 23.66 15.01
CA ILE A 21 11.37 22.65 14.80
C ILE A 21 10.93 22.61 13.33
N PHE A 22 10.68 23.76 12.71
CA PHE A 22 10.30 23.85 11.29
C PHE A 22 11.39 23.27 10.38
N ILE A 23 12.66 23.60 10.62
CA ILE A 23 13.80 23.06 9.87
C ILE A 23 13.88 21.53 10.08
N TYR A 24 13.73 21.05 11.32
CA TYR A 24 13.74 19.62 11.62
C TYR A 24 12.60 18.87 10.93
N LEU A 25 11.39 19.41 10.98
CA LEU A 25 10.20 18.81 10.36
C LEU A 25 10.30 18.74 8.83
N ASN A 26 11.04 19.67 8.21
CA ASN A 26 11.24 19.74 6.76
C ASN A 26 12.61 19.21 6.30
N ARG A 27 13.50 18.83 7.23
CA ARG A 27 14.83 18.30 6.88
C ARG A 27 14.72 16.95 6.18
N GLY A 28 15.45 16.81 5.07
CA GLY A 28 15.54 15.53 4.35
C GLY A 28 14.25 15.16 3.64
N LEU A 29 13.52 16.16 3.12
CA LEU A 29 12.60 15.89 2.03
C LEU A 29 13.47 15.32 0.89
N PRO A 30 13.16 14.11 0.36
CA PRO A 30 13.90 13.61 -0.79
C PRO A 30 13.77 14.62 -1.92
N ASP A 31 14.82 14.70 -2.74
CA ASP A 31 14.73 15.30 -4.06
C ASP A 31 13.51 14.68 -4.79
N GLU A 32 13.01 15.39 -5.78
CA GLU A 32 11.82 14.96 -6.54
C GLU A 32 11.97 13.48 -6.95
N ILE A 33 11.10 12.62 -6.39
CA ILE A 33 11.09 11.21 -6.71
C ILE A 33 10.60 11.06 -8.14
N LYS A 34 11.42 10.47 -8.99
CA LYS A 34 11.12 10.29 -10.40
C LYS A 34 10.58 8.89 -10.68
N PRO A 35 9.60 8.76 -11.58
CA PRO A 35 9.19 7.47 -12.11
C PRO A 35 10.36 6.70 -12.72
N ALA A 36 10.26 5.37 -12.73
CA ALA A 36 11.21 4.54 -13.45
C ALA A 36 11.09 4.78 -14.98
N ASN A 37 12.17 4.52 -15.68
CA ASN A 37 12.14 4.60 -17.16
C ASN A 37 11.48 3.33 -17.72
N PHE A 38 10.20 3.42 -18.08
CA PHE A 38 9.43 2.31 -18.59
C PHE A 38 9.46 2.21 -20.11
N ASN A 39 9.48 0.98 -20.61
CA ASN A 39 9.07 0.64 -21.95
C ASN A 39 7.55 0.41 -21.94
N CYS A 40 6.80 1.43 -22.38
CA CYS A 40 5.35 1.38 -22.41
C CYS A 40 4.85 0.42 -23.50
N LEU A 41 4.04 -0.56 -23.08
CA LEU A 41 3.45 -1.55 -23.97
C LEU A 41 2.07 -1.09 -24.45
N SER A 42 1.77 -1.28 -25.73
CA SER A 42 0.42 -1.13 -26.26
C SER A 42 -0.40 -2.39 -25.96
N LEU A 43 -1.63 -2.22 -25.48
CA LEU A 43 -2.53 -3.34 -25.21
C LEU A 43 -2.92 -4.11 -26.48
N ASP A 44 -2.80 -3.51 -27.67
CA ASP A 44 -3.01 -4.18 -28.96
C ASP A 44 -1.93 -5.20 -29.27
N GLU A 45 -0.78 -5.10 -28.60
CA GLU A 45 0.36 -6.00 -28.77
C GLU A 45 0.38 -7.14 -27.73
N GLY A 46 -0.76 -7.70 -27.41
CA GLY A 46 -0.90 -8.77 -26.44
C GLY A 46 -2.13 -9.63 -26.65
N THR A 47 -2.34 -10.55 -25.72
CA THR A 47 -3.51 -11.43 -25.69
C THR A 47 -4.09 -11.47 -24.29
N PHE A 48 -5.42 -11.50 -24.20
CA PHE A 48 -6.12 -11.71 -22.95
C PHE A 48 -6.35 -13.19 -22.70
N MET A 49 -6.09 -13.64 -21.49
CA MET A 49 -6.37 -14.99 -21.02
C MET A 49 -7.22 -14.93 -19.74
N ASP A 50 -8.05 -15.93 -19.54
CA ASP A 50 -8.80 -16.07 -18.30
C ASP A 50 -7.85 -16.42 -17.14
N PHE A 51 -8.17 -15.94 -15.94
CA PHE A 51 -7.41 -16.27 -14.75
C PHE A 51 -7.97 -17.56 -14.13
N ASP A 52 -7.31 -18.69 -14.43
CA ASP A 52 -7.86 -20.02 -14.10
C ASP A 52 -7.47 -20.57 -12.73
N ASN A 53 -6.35 -20.12 -12.17
CA ASN A 53 -5.80 -20.71 -10.95
C ASN A 53 -5.58 -19.68 -9.85
N LEU A 54 -5.85 -20.06 -8.59
CA LEU A 54 -5.46 -19.26 -7.44
C LEU A 54 -3.93 -19.23 -7.31
N PRO A 55 -3.34 -18.07 -6.96
CA PRO A 55 -1.90 -17.93 -6.78
C PRO A 55 -1.42 -18.76 -5.59
N LYS A 56 -0.16 -19.20 -5.63
CA LYS A 56 0.50 -19.84 -4.50
C LYS A 56 0.94 -18.81 -3.47
N ASN A 57 1.45 -17.68 -3.96
CA ASN A 57 1.83 -16.55 -3.13
C ASN A 57 1.28 -15.26 -3.74
N ILE A 58 0.96 -14.29 -2.88
CA ILE A 58 0.58 -12.93 -3.26
C ILE A 58 1.53 -11.99 -2.52
N TYR A 59 2.36 -11.29 -3.28
CA TYR A 59 3.27 -10.28 -2.77
C TYR A 59 2.69 -8.90 -3.02
N GLY A 60 2.79 -8.01 -2.04
CA GLY A 60 2.46 -6.60 -2.20
C GLY A 60 3.71 -5.74 -2.09
N ILE A 61 3.81 -4.75 -2.96
CA ILE A 61 4.85 -3.72 -2.94
C ILE A 61 4.23 -2.44 -2.40
N GLY A 62 4.84 -1.86 -1.38
CA GLY A 62 4.42 -0.57 -0.84
C GLY A 62 5.23 0.59 -1.40
N LEU A 63 4.69 1.81 -1.31
CA LEU A 63 5.41 3.06 -1.60
C LEU A 63 6.06 3.07 -2.99
N SER A 64 5.31 2.71 -4.01
CA SER A 64 5.79 2.50 -5.36
C SER A 64 5.41 3.60 -6.36
N TYR A 65 4.56 4.55 -5.98
CA TYR A 65 4.21 5.71 -6.79
C TYR A 65 4.77 6.99 -6.19
N ALA A 66 5.43 7.81 -7.01
CA ALA A 66 6.03 9.07 -6.58
C ALA A 66 5.01 9.99 -5.89
N GLY A 67 3.82 10.14 -6.45
CA GLY A 67 2.72 10.95 -5.88
C GLY A 67 2.30 10.44 -4.49
N HIS A 68 2.11 9.12 -4.35
CA HIS A 68 1.71 8.50 -3.09
C HIS A 68 2.77 8.66 -1.99
N ILE A 69 4.06 8.54 -2.33
CA ILE A 69 5.16 8.74 -1.38
C ILE A 69 5.19 10.18 -0.87
N ASN A 70 4.89 11.15 -1.73
CA ASN A 70 4.82 12.56 -1.33
C ASN A 70 3.63 12.86 -0.41
N GLU A 71 2.51 12.15 -0.57
CA GLU A 71 1.32 12.28 0.28
C GLU A 71 1.47 11.58 1.62
N THR A 72 2.18 10.44 1.64
CA THR A 72 2.37 9.64 2.85
C THR A 72 3.64 10.05 3.57
N ALA A 73 3.57 10.09 4.88
CA ALA A 73 4.69 10.48 5.74
C ALA A 73 5.65 9.33 6.05
N SER A 74 5.76 8.37 5.15
CA SER A 74 6.65 7.23 5.37
C SER A 74 8.11 7.64 5.31
N ASP A 75 8.94 7.01 6.14
CA ASP A 75 10.39 7.03 6.00
C ASP A 75 10.75 6.25 4.72
N PHE A 76 10.63 6.93 3.58
CA PHE A 76 10.99 6.39 2.29
C PHE A 76 12.48 6.65 2.05
N ASP A 77 13.20 5.56 1.76
CA ASP A 77 14.57 5.60 1.29
C ASP A 77 14.56 5.37 -0.23
N PRO A 78 14.86 6.36 -1.06
CA PRO A 78 14.84 6.21 -2.51
C PRO A 78 15.89 5.23 -3.03
N ASP A 79 16.96 4.99 -2.28
CA ASP A 79 18.04 4.05 -2.61
C ASP A 79 17.80 2.66 -2.00
N GLY A 80 16.77 2.52 -1.16
CA GLY A 80 16.41 1.28 -0.48
C GLY A 80 15.47 0.38 -1.28
N ASP A 81 15.29 -0.83 -0.77
CA ASP A 81 14.26 -1.72 -1.31
C ASP A 81 12.86 -1.21 -0.96
N PRO A 82 11.88 -1.38 -1.87
CA PRO A 82 10.49 -1.09 -1.54
C PRO A 82 10.02 -1.97 -0.36
N PRO A 83 9.07 -1.48 0.44
CA PRO A 83 8.36 -2.32 1.37
C PRO A 83 7.73 -3.51 0.66
N VAL A 84 8.02 -4.72 1.13
CA VAL A 84 7.42 -5.95 0.61
C VAL A 84 6.66 -6.64 1.74
N PHE A 85 5.43 -7.07 1.46
CA PHE A 85 4.61 -7.87 2.37
C PHE A 85 3.95 -9.03 1.63
N ILE A 86 3.47 -10.03 2.38
CA ILE A 86 2.75 -11.18 1.83
C ILE A 86 1.30 -11.10 2.25
N LYS A 87 0.40 -11.37 1.31
CA LYS A 87 -1.03 -11.53 1.57
C LYS A 87 -1.40 -13.00 1.61
N ALA A 88 -2.42 -13.33 2.38
CA ALA A 88 -2.95 -14.69 2.40
C ALA A 88 -3.66 -15.00 1.05
N ASN A 89 -3.48 -16.23 0.57
CA ASN A 89 -4.05 -16.68 -0.72
C ASN A 89 -5.58 -16.62 -0.76
N ASN A 90 -6.24 -16.80 0.39
CA ASN A 90 -7.69 -16.68 0.52
C ASN A 90 -8.21 -15.23 0.47
N SER A 91 -7.31 -14.23 0.34
CA SER A 91 -7.73 -12.85 0.09
C SER A 91 -8.30 -12.67 -1.33
N ILE A 92 -7.92 -13.52 -2.29
CA ILE A 92 -8.56 -13.59 -3.59
C ILE A 92 -9.81 -14.48 -3.49
N THR A 93 -10.93 -13.94 -3.90
CA THR A 93 -12.15 -14.74 -4.11
C THR A 93 -12.61 -14.59 -5.55
N LYS A 94 -12.83 -15.71 -6.23
CA LYS A 94 -13.47 -15.73 -7.55
C LYS A 94 -14.99 -15.53 -7.45
N ASP A 95 -15.55 -15.76 -6.26
CA ASP A 95 -16.99 -15.76 -6.03
C ASP A 95 -17.48 -14.39 -5.59
N GLY A 96 -17.65 -13.55 -6.55
CA GLY A 96 -18.57 -12.45 -6.37
C GLY A 96 -17.99 -11.15 -5.87
N ASN A 97 -18.63 -10.16 -6.31
CA ASN A 97 -18.47 -8.74 -6.16
C ASN A 97 -18.81 -8.28 -4.73
N LYS A 98 -18.39 -9.02 -3.69
CA LYS A 98 -18.73 -8.70 -2.29
C LYS A 98 -17.52 -8.78 -1.38
N VAL A 99 -17.29 -7.71 -0.63
CA VAL A 99 -16.22 -7.61 0.37
C VAL A 99 -16.84 -7.37 1.74
N LYS A 100 -16.49 -8.24 2.68
CA LYS A 100 -17.00 -8.15 4.06
C LYS A 100 -16.11 -7.31 4.93
N ILE A 101 -16.66 -6.31 5.61
CA ILE A 101 -15.93 -5.58 6.65
C ILE A 101 -15.57 -6.58 7.78
N PRO A 102 -14.28 -6.76 8.12
CA PRO A 102 -13.90 -7.69 9.15
C PRO A 102 -14.43 -7.25 10.52
N SER A 103 -15.00 -8.21 11.25
CA SER A 103 -15.45 -7.95 12.61
C SER A 103 -14.27 -7.74 13.56
N ARG A 104 -14.52 -7.04 14.68
CA ARG A 104 -13.53 -6.88 15.76
C ARG A 104 -12.85 -8.21 16.13
N LYS A 105 -13.64 -9.27 16.31
CA LYS A 105 -13.09 -10.59 16.66
C LYS A 105 -12.09 -11.08 15.62
N ARG A 106 -12.42 -11.03 14.33
CA ARG A 106 -11.53 -11.47 13.26
C ARG A 106 -10.24 -10.65 13.19
N MET A 107 -10.33 -9.34 13.45
CA MET A 107 -9.14 -8.48 13.50
C MET A 107 -8.25 -8.82 14.69
N LEU A 108 -8.84 -9.06 15.87
CA LEU A 108 -8.09 -9.50 17.05
C LEU A 108 -7.46 -10.88 16.85
N ASP A 109 -8.17 -11.83 16.25
CA ASP A 109 -7.64 -13.16 15.93
C ASP A 109 -6.42 -13.06 14.99
N ALA A 110 -6.46 -12.16 13.99
CA ALA A 110 -5.33 -11.93 13.08
C ALA A 110 -4.13 -11.25 13.77
N LEU A 111 -4.38 -10.30 14.65
CA LEU A 111 -3.34 -9.66 15.47
C LEU A 111 -2.67 -10.65 16.41
N GLU A 112 -3.47 -11.51 17.08
CA GLU A 112 -2.99 -12.49 18.03
C GLU A 112 -2.07 -13.54 17.39
N GLN A 113 -2.32 -13.91 16.13
CA GLN A 113 -1.43 -14.79 15.36
C GLN A 113 -0.07 -14.14 15.04
N LEU A 114 -0.05 -12.82 14.88
CA LEU A 114 1.18 -12.08 14.57
C LEU A 114 1.94 -11.69 15.84
N GLU A 115 1.23 -11.26 16.87
CA GLU A 115 1.78 -10.78 18.13
C GLU A 115 0.94 -11.36 19.28
N PRO A 116 1.35 -12.51 19.85
CA PRO A 116 0.65 -13.13 20.97
C PRO A 116 0.51 -12.20 22.18
N GLY A 117 -0.70 -12.08 22.72
CA GLY A 117 -1.04 -11.23 23.86
C GLY A 117 -1.48 -9.80 23.50
N ILE A 118 -1.36 -9.38 22.22
CA ILE A 118 -1.78 -8.03 21.80
C ILE A 118 -3.29 -7.81 21.95
N SER A 119 -4.08 -8.87 21.78
CA SER A 119 -5.54 -8.82 21.89
C SER A 119 -6.01 -8.35 23.25
N GLU A 120 -5.33 -8.77 24.33
CA GLU A 120 -5.61 -8.33 25.68
C GLU A 120 -5.37 -6.82 25.82
N THR A 121 -4.21 -6.35 25.37
CA THR A 121 -3.85 -4.92 25.41
C THR A 121 -4.86 -4.06 24.62
N VAL A 122 -5.24 -4.53 23.42
CA VAL A 122 -6.24 -3.82 22.59
C VAL A 122 -7.61 -3.81 23.28
N ASN A 123 -8.01 -4.92 23.93
CA ASN A 123 -9.28 -5.00 24.66
C ASN A 123 -9.32 -4.06 25.87
N GLN A 124 -8.20 -3.89 26.57
CA GLN A 124 -8.10 -2.97 27.70
C GLN A 124 -8.14 -1.50 27.26
N LYS A 125 -7.45 -1.16 26.15
CA LYS A 125 -7.34 0.23 25.67
C LYS A 125 -8.53 0.68 24.84
N PHE A 126 -9.18 -0.22 24.09
CA PHE A 126 -10.19 0.15 23.10
C PHE A 126 -11.50 -0.60 23.31
N LYS A 127 -12.60 0.11 23.54
CA LYS A 127 -13.96 -0.46 23.56
C LYS A 127 -14.42 -0.93 22.19
N SER A 128 -13.97 -0.26 21.12
CA SER A 128 -14.24 -0.60 19.73
C SER A 128 -12.95 -0.61 18.92
N LEU A 129 -12.88 -1.45 17.91
CA LEU A 129 -11.80 -1.48 16.92
C LEU A 129 -12.47 -1.49 15.55
N PRO A 130 -12.74 -0.33 14.93
CA PRO A 130 -13.27 -0.26 13.58
C PRO A 130 -12.23 -0.76 12.59
N ALA A 131 -12.63 -1.40 11.51
CA ALA A 131 -11.70 -1.90 10.50
C ALA A 131 -10.97 -0.74 9.80
N LEU A 132 -11.65 0.40 9.63
CA LEU A 132 -11.17 1.50 8.79
C LEU A 132 -10.82 0.96 7.40
N LEU A 133 -11.84 0.38 6.73
CA LEU A 133 -11.66 -0.29 5.44
C LEU A 133 -11.33 0.73 4.36
N ASP A 134 -10.18 0.53 3.70
CA ASP A 134 -9.66 1.41 2.65
C ASP A 134 -9.52 0.63 1.34
N TYR A 135 -9.53 1.35 0.22
CA TYR A 135 -9.37 0.86 -1.14
C TYR A 135 -8.00 1.26 -1.71
N GLU A 136 -7.48 0.46 -2.62
CA GLU A 136 -6.22 0.73 -3.31
C GLU A 136 -6.24 0.10 -4.69
N VAL A 137 -6.46 0.91 -5.77
CA VAL A 137 -6.31 0.40 -7.13
C VAL A 137 -4.85 0.13 -7.43
N GLU A 138 -4.59 -1.03 -8.02
CA GLU A 138 -3.23 -1.44 -8.37
C GLU A 138 -3.16 -2.09 -9.74
N LEU A 139 -2.10 -1.80 -10.48
CA LEU A 139 -1.62 -2.71 -11.49
C LEU A 139 -1.06 -3.93 -10.77
N GLY A 140 -1.47 -5.13 -11.18
CA GLY A 140 -0.88 -6.36 -10.71
C GLY A 140 -0.22 -7.11 -11.85
N PHE A 141 0.70 -8.01 -11.52
CA PHE A 141 1.19 -8.98 -12.51
C PHE A 141 1.32 -10.39 -11.92
N VAL A 142 1.17 -11.38 -12.77
CA VAL A 142 1.32 -12.79 -12.43
C VAL A 142 2.52 -13.37 -13.18
N LEU A 143 3.28 -14.22 -12.51
CA LEU A 143 4.42 -14.92 -13.12
C LEU A 143 3.93 -16.04 -14.05
N LEU A 144 4.42 -16.04 -15.27
CA LEU A 144 4.11 -17.07 -16.28
C LEU A 144 5.18 -18.17 -16.36
N GLU A 145 6.27 -18.01 -15.61
CA GLU A 145 7.36 -18.97 -15.48
C GLU A 145 7.93 -18.94 -14.06
N ASP A 146 8.67 -19.98 -13.68
CA ASP A 146 9.45 -19.98 -12.44
C ASP A 146 10.69 -19.10 -12.61
N ILE A 147 11.00 -18.29 -11.58
CA ILE A 147 12.11 -17.34 -11.62
C ILE A 147 13.19 -17.79 -10.64
N THR A 148 14.40 -17.97 -11.14
CA THR A 148 15.56 -18.38 -10.35
C THR A 148 16.36 -17.17 -9.83
N SER A 149 17.18 -17.38 -8.81
CA SER A 149 18.13 -16.37 -8.34
C SER A 149 19.13 -15.95 -9.42
N ALA A 150 19.45 -16.83 -10.38
CA ALA A 150 20.31 -16.51 -11.51
C ALA A 150 19.64 -15.53 -12.47
N ASN A 151 18.34 -15.72 -12.74
CA ASN A 151 17.56 -14.77 -13.54
C ASN A 151 17.58 -13.38 -12.91
N LEU A 152 17.36 -13.27 -11.59
CA LEU A 152 17.27 -12.01 -10.88
C LEU A 152 18.61 -11.25 -10.78
N LYS A 153 19.75 -11.93 -10.98
CA LYS A 153 21.07 -11.29 -11.04
C LYS A 153 21.38 -10.65 -12.40
N ASN A 154 20.65 -11.02 -13.43
CA ASN A 154 20.80 -10.45 -14.76
C ASN A 154 19.95 -9.19 -14.88
N ALA A 155 20.58 -8.03 -15.05
CA ALA A 155 19.91 -6.73 -15.17
C ALA A 155 19.00 -6.63 -16.41
N ASP A 156 19.28 -7.42 -17.46
CA ASP A 156 18.51 -7.45 -18.70
C ASP A 156 17.46 -8.58 -18.73
N TYR A 157 17.31 -9.31 -17.63
CA TYR A 157 16.31 -10.38 -17.57
C TYR A 157 14.90 -9.80 -17.71
N ALA A 158 14.19 -10.29 -18.71
CA ALA A 158 12.82 -9.91 -19.00
C ALA A 158 11.86 -11.00 -18.48
N PRO A 159 11.28 -10.85 -17.29
CA PRO A 159 10.38 -11.85 -16.73
C PRO A 159 9.12 -11.98 -17.59
N LYS A 160 8.71 -13.22 -17.87
CA LYS A 160 7.41 -13.47 -18.53
C LYS A 160 6.31 -13.30 -17.52
N ILE A 161 5.54 -12.25 -17.68
CA ILE A 161 4.47 -11.84 -16.76
C ILE A 161 3.21 -11.47 -17.54
N GLY A 162 2.06 -11.66 -16.90
CA GLY A 162 0.77 -11.16 -17.39
C GLY A 162 0.23 -10.11 -16.43
N PHE A 163 -0.40 -9.06 -16.95
CA PHE A 163 -0.90 -7.94 -16.17
C PHE A 163 -2.41 -8.01 -15.93
N PHE A 164 -2.85 -7.48 -14.80
CA PHE A 164 -4.26 -7.41 -14.40
C PHE A 164 -4.50 -6.18 -13.52
N ILE A 165 -5.78 -5.85 -13.27
CA ILE A 165 -6.18 -4.83 -12.31
C ILE A 165 -6.63 -5.49 -11.01
N ALA A 166 -6.22 -4.93 -9.88
CA ALA A 166 -6.62 -5.37 -8.56
C ALA A 166 -7.11 -4.19 -7.70
N ASN A 167 -7.86 -4.53 -6.66
CA ASN A 167 -8.08 -3.65 -5.52
C ASN A 167 -7.44 -4.30 -4.29
N ASP A 168 -6.47 -3.63 -3.68
CA ASP A 168 -5.78 -4.10 -2.48
C ASP A 168 -6.45 -3.52 -1.22
N PHE A 169 -7.60 -4.06 -0.84
CA PHE A 169 -8.32 -3.62 0.36
C PHE A 169 -7.48 -3.81 1.62
N GLY A 170 -7.58 -2.83 2.54
CA GLY A 170 -6.87 -2.86 3.80
C GLY A 170 -7.71 -2.45 5.00
N ALA A 171 -7.60 -3.19 6.10
CA ALA A 171 -8.12 -2.81 7.42
C ALA A 171 -7.08 -1.94 8.13
N ARG A 172 -7.14 -0.61 7.90
CA ARG A 172 -6.09 0.35 8.33
C ARG A 172 -5.79 0.33 9.82
N SER A 173 -6.76 0.01 10.68
CA SER A 173 -6.52 -0.11 12.13
C SER A 173 -5.42 -1.12 12.46
N LEU A 174 -5.31 -2.23 11.70
CA LEU A 174 -4.24 -3.20 11.90
C LEU A 174 -2.90 -2.66 11.41
N ALA A 175 -2.87 -1.99 10.26
CA ALA A 175 -1.65 -1.38 9.74
C ALA A 175 -1.08 -0.32 10.69
N VAL A 176 -1.95 0.51 11.31
CA VAL A 176 -1.55 1.51 12.33
C VAL A 176 -0.93 0.86 13.56
N LEU A 177 -1.44 -0.29 14.00
CA LEU A 177 -0.85 -1.02 15.13
C LEU A 177 0.56 -1.58 14.81
N GLY A 178 0.92 -1.68 13.55
CA GLY A 178 2.26 -2.06 13.12
C GLY A 178 3.26 -0.90 13.08
N GLU A 179 2.81 0.34 13.17
CA GLU A 179 3.70 1.48 13.08
C GLU A 179 4.72 1.54 14.22
N GLY A 180 5.99 1.74 13.87
CA GLY A 180 7.11 1.73 14.81
C GLY A 180 7.57 0.33 15.22
N GLN A 181 6.94 -0.75 14.71
CA GLN A 181 7.37 -2.11 14.96
C GLN A 181 8.40 -2.57 13.90
N ALA A 182 9.36 -3.39 14.31
CA ALA A 182 10.36 -3.95 13.38
C ALA A 182 9.73 -4.79 12.26
N ASN A 183 8.60 -5.44 12.55
CA ASN A 183 7.82 -6.26 11.62
C ASN A 183 6.58 -5.54 11.05
N ARG A 184 6.62 -4.21 10.90
CA ARG A 184 5.48 -3.40 10.45
C ARG A 184 4.83 -3.88 9.15
N TYR A 185 5.61 -4.47 8.26
CA TYR A 185 5.11 -4.98 6.98
C TYR A 185 4.33 -6.30 7.12
N ASP A 186 4.55 -7.06 8.19
CA ASP A 186 3.70 -8.21 8.52
C ASP A 186 2.31 -7.72 8.97
N TYR A 187 2.24 -6.59 9.69
CA TYR A 187 0.97 -5.93 10.00
C TYR A 187 0.24 -5.44 8.74
N TRP A 188 0.97 -4.94 7.73
CA TRP A 188 0.38 -4.62 6.43
C TRP A 188 -0.18 -5.89 5.78
N GLY A 189 0.59 -6.97 5.78
CA GLY A 189 0.17 -8.27 5.24
C GLY A 189 -1.13 -8.76 5.86
N ILE A 190 -1.23 -8.82 7.20
CA ILE A 190 -2.46 -9.28 7.86
C ILE A 190 -3.63 -8.31 7.66
N SER A 191 -3.38 -6.99 7.61
CA SER A 191 -4.43 -5.99 7.39
C SER A 191 -5.10 -6.14 6.02
N LYS A 192 -4.42 -6.73 5.06
CA LYS A 192 -4.81 -6.92 3.66
C LYS A 192 -5.17 -8.38 3.31
N SER A 193 -5.17 -9.28 4.30
CA SER A 193 -5.32 -10.74 4.10
C SER A 193 -6.70 -11.29 4.44
N PHE A 194 -7.71 -10.45 4.65
CA PHE A 194 -9.07 -10.94 4.86
C PHE A 194 -9.67 -11.47 3.54
N SER A 195 -10.57 -12.44 3.65
CA SER A 195 -11.24 -13.03 2.49
C SER A 195 -11.92 -11.95 1.64
N GLY A 196 -11.64 -11.96 0.34
CA GLY A 196 -12.17 -10.99 -0.63
C GLY A 196 -11.39 -9.67 -0.70
N PHE A 197 -10.31 -9.50 0.06
CA PHE A 197 -9.53 -8.25 0.09
C PHE A 197 -8.59 -8.06 -1.12
N THR A 198 -8.62 -9.01 -2.07
CA THR A 198 -7.88 -8.89 -3.34
C THR A 198 -8.79 -9.26 -4.51
N PRO A 199 -9.86 -8.49 -4.77
CA PRO A 199 -10.60 -8.69 -6.00
C PRO A 199 -9.74 -8.24 -7.19
N ILE A 200 -9.77 -9.02 -8.26
CA ILE A 200 -8.98 -8.81 -9.48
C ILE A 200 -9.88 -8.80 -10.71
N SER A 201 -9.41 -8.19 -11.81
CA SER A 201 -10.09 -8.28 -13.10
C SER A 201 -10.14 -9.73 -13.61
N ASP A 202 -11.18 -10.06 -14.38
CA ASP A 202 -11.44 -11.42 -14.83
C ASP A 202 -10.35 -11.99 -15.74
N LYS A 203 -9.60 -11.12 -16.40
CA LYS A 203 -8.60 -11.50 -17.41
C LYS A 203 -7.23 -10.97 -17.08
N ILE A 204 -6.23 -11.71 -17.52
CA ILE A 204 -4.82 -11.34 -17.53
C ILE A 204 -4.45 -10.98 -18.96
N TRP A 205 -3.80 -9.84 -19.15
CA TRP A 205 -3.23 -9.44 -20.41
C TRP A 205 -1.76 -9.86 -20.49
N ILE A 206 -1.40 -10.63 -21.52
CA ILE A 206 -0.05 -11.14 -21.77
C ILE A 206 0.53 -10.40 -22.96
N PRO A 207 1.60 -9.59 -22.80
CA PRO A 207 2.25 -8.92 -23.92
C PRO A 207 2.98 -9.90 -24.85
N LYS A 208 3.07 -9.58 -26.14
CA LYS A 208 3.83 -10.35 -27.12
C LYS A 208 5.34 -10.28 -26.93
N GLY A 209 5.84 -9.19 -26.35
CA GLY A 209 7.25 -8.96 -26.07
C GLY A 209 7.47 -8.57 -24.61
N PHE A 210 8.62 -8.95 -24.07
CA PHE A 210 9.00 -8.65 -22.70
C PHE A 210 10.35 -7.94 -22.68
N LYS A 211 10.45 -6.88 -21.86
CA LYS A 211 11.71 -6.28 -21.44
C LYS A 211 11.69 -6.15 -19.92
N ALA A 212 12.85 -6.04 -19.30
CA ALA A 212 12.99 -5.94 -17.85
C ALA A 212 12.14 -4.80 -17.22
N ASN A 213 11.93 -3.73 -17.96
CA ASN A 213 11.21 -2.52 -17.58
C ASN A 213 9.87 -2.32 -18.31
N SER A 214 9.29 -3.36 -18.92
CA SER A 214 8.02 -3.22 -19.66
C SER A 214 6.82 -3.27 -18.75
N ILE A 215 5.89 -2.32 -18.93
CA ILE A 215 4.54 -2.29 -18.32
C ILE A 215 3.53 -1.73 -19.33
N PRO A 216 2.23 -2.02 -19.21
CA PRO A 216 1.20 -1.23 -19.87
C PRO A 216 1.13 0.15 -19.19
N CYS A 217 1.38 1.24 -19.96
CA CYS A 217 1.25 2.61 -19.46
C CYS A 217 -0.19 3.09 -19.68
N ILE A 218 -1.02 2.86 -18.69
CA ILE A 218 -2.47 3.11 -18.74
C ILE A 218 -2.91 3.91 -17.52
N ASN A 219 -4.07 4.58 -17.64
CA ASN A 219 -4.74 5.14 -16.48
C ASN A 219 -5.39 4.04 -15.65
N ILE A 220 -5.17 4.10 -14.32
CA ILE A 220 -5.88 3.30 -13.33
C ILE A 220 -6.69 4.21 -12.41
N GLU A 221 -7.87 3.75 -12.01
CA GLU A 221 -8.83 4.57 -11.29
C GLU A 221 -9.61 3.77 -10.27
N THR A 222 -9.89 4.39 -9.10
CA THR A 222 -10.88 3.92 -8.12
C THR A 222 -12.06 4.87 -8.09
N GLN A 223 -13.26 4.31 -8.12
CA GLN A 223 -14.50 5.02 -7.83
C GLN A 223 -15.19 4.41 -6.61
N VAL A 224 -15.71 5.25 -5.74
CA VAL A 224 -16.59 4.86 -4.63
C VAL A 224 -17.93 5.52 -4.83
N ASN A 225 -18.99 4.71 -4.99
CA ASN A 225 -20.36 5.19 -5.28
C ASN A 225 -20.42 6.13 -6.49
N GLY A 226 -19.57 5.89 -7.50
CA GLY A 226 -19.47 6.71 -8.72
C GLY A 226 -18.58 7.94 -8.59
N GLU A 227 -18.04 8.24 -7.41
CA GLU A 227 -17.09 9.35 -7.21
C GLU A 227 -15.67 8.85 -7.38
N VAL A 228 -14.89 9.51 -8.25
CA VAL A 228 -13.45 9.19 -8.47
C VAL A 228 -12.66 9.57 -7.22
N ARG A 229 -11.90 8.60 -6.69
CA ARG A 229 -11.05 8.74 -5.50
C ARG A 229 -9.57 8.65 -5.83
N GLN A 230 -9.20 7.79 -6.78
CA GLN A 230 -7.84 7.64 -7.27
C GLN A 230 -7.87 7.72 -8.79
N HIS A 231 -6.87 8.37 -9.38
CA HIS A 231 -6.68 8.42 -10.83
C HIS A 231 -5.21 8.73 -11.13
N GLN A 232 -4.48 7.81 -11.79
CA GLN A 232 -3.05 7.94 -12.03
C GLN A 232 -2.61 7.07 -13.20
N LEU A 233 -1.50 7.48 -13.85
CA LEU A 233 -0.82 6.65 -14.85
C LEU A 233 0.06 5.58 -14.18
N THR A 234 0.06 4.38 -14.70
CA THR A 234 0.94 3.29 -14.24
C THR A 234 2.42 3.59 -14.51
N SER A 235 2.72 4.46 -15.48
CA SER A 235 4.08 4.93 -15.74
C SER A 235 4.68 5.80 -14.62
N ASP A 236 3.87 6.20 -13.63
CA ASP A 236 4.36 6.94 -12.45
C ASP A 236 4.89 6.03 -11.34
N LEU A 237 4.91 4.71 -11.58
CA LEU A 237 5.63 3.74 -10.74
C LEU A 237 7.13 4.07 -10.72
N ILE A 238 7.77 3.86 -9.57
CA ILE A 238 9.20 4.11 -9.38
C ILE A 238 10.07 2.86 -9.46
N TYR A 239 9.44 1.68 -9.48
CA TYR A 239 10.12 0.39 -9.60
C TYR A 239 9.62 -0.39 -10.80
N THR A 240 10.55 -0.96 -11.56
CA THR A 240 10.23 -1.90 -12.65
C THR A 240 9.80 -3.26 -12.10
N PRO A 241 9.09 -4.10 -12.89
CA PRO A 241 8.74 -5.47 -12.47
C PRO A 241 9.96 -6.29 -12.02
N LEU A 242 11.10 -6.17 -12.71
CA LEU A 242 12.33 -6.86 -12.32
C LEU A 242 12.84 -6.38 -10.94
N GLN A 243 12.86 -5.06 -10.69
CA GLN A 243 13.27 -4.52 -9.38
C GLN A 243 12.35 -4.99 -8.25
N MET A 244 11.03 -5.05 -8.49
CA MET A 244 10.06 -5.60 -7.53
C MET A 244 10.36 -7.06 -7.21
N LEU A 245 10.60 -7.90 -8.22
CA LEU A 245 10.95 -9.31 -8.03
C LEU A 245 12.28 -9.49 -7.29
N GLN A 246 13.27 -8.65 -7.59
CA GLN A 246 14.54 -8.62 -6.86
C GLN A 246 14.34 -8.26 -5.39
N ALA A 247 13.51 -7.27 -5.08
CA ALA A 247 13.20 -6.87 -3.71
C ALA A 247 12.47 -7.99 -2.95
N ILE A 248 11.50 -8.66 -3.58
CA ILE A 248 10.82 -9.83 -3.00
C ILE A 248 11.84 -10.92 -2.66
N HIS A 249 12.76 -11.23 -3.59
CA HIS A 249 13.79 -12.25 -3.37
C HIS A 249 14.76 -11.87 -2.25
N ARG A 250 15.18 -10.60 -2.16
CA ARG A 250 16.04 -10.13 -1.05
C ARG A 250 15.33 -10.22 0.30
N LYS A 251 14.04 -9.86 0.35
CA LYS A 251 13.24 -9.93 1.57
C LYS A 251 12.95 -11.38 2.01
N TYR A 252 12.73 -12.27 1.06
CA TYR A 252 12.37 -13.68 1.30
C TYR A 252 13.30 -14.64 0.52
N PRO A 253 14.59 -14.71 0.87
CA PRO A 253 15.60 -15.43 0.08
C PRO A 253 15.34 -16.95 0.00
N ASN A 254 14.59 -17.50 0.95
CA ASN A 254 14.23 -18.92 0.99
C ASN A 254 12.91 -19.25 0.25
N LYS A 255 12.20 -18.24 -0.26
CA LYS A 255 11.00 -18.45 -1.06
C LYS A 255 11.34 -18.49 -2.56
N LEU A 256 10.81 -19.50 -3.23
CA LEU A 256 10.88 -19.59 -4.68
C LEU A 256 9.81 -18.68 -5.29
N LEU A 257 10.17 -18.01 -6.37
CA LEU A 257 9.21 -17.26 -7.20
C LEU A 257 8.71 -18.23 -8.29
N LEU A 258 7.50 -18.69 -8.13
CA LEU A 258 6.93 -19.76 -8.95
C LEU A 258 5.92 -19.19 -9.95
N LYS A 259 5.80 -19.89 -11.08
CA LYS A 259 4.69 -19.64 -12.02
C LYS A 259 3.35 -19.63 -11.27
N GLY A 260 2.57 -18.60 -11.51
CA GLY A 260 1.29 -18.34 -10.85
C GLY A 260 1.39 -17.48 -9.59
N ASP A 261 2.59 -17.15 -9.09
CA ASP A 261 2.73 -16.15 -8.04
C ASP A 261 2.32 -14.77 -8.56
N MET A 262 1.67 -13.99 -7.71
CA MET A 262 1.16 -12.66 -8.04
C MET A 262 1.92 -11.58 -7.28
N VAL A 263 2.09 -10.45 -7.95
CA VAL A 263 2.65 -9.23 -7.38
C VAL A 263 1.68 -8.08 -7.60
N LEU A 264 1.29 -7.44 -6.52
CA LEU A 264 0.58 -6.17 -6.50
C LEU A 264 1.63 -5.06 -6.45
N THR A 265 1.57 -4.11 -7.38
CA THR A 265 2.68 -3.16 -7.59
C THR A 265 2.62 -1.94 -6.70
N GLY A 266 1.61 -1.86 -5.82
CA GLY A 266 1.33 -0.71 -5.00
C GLY A 266 0.33 0.26 -5.63
N THR A 267 -0.23 1.12 -4.80
CA THR A 267 -1.32 2.03 -5.16
C THR A 267 -0.83 3.46 -5.36
N PRO A 268 -1.47 4.24 -6.26
CA PRO A 268 -1.24 5.68 -6.39
C PRO A 268 -1.81 6.46 -5.19
N GLY A 269 -1.61 7.79 -5.19
CA GLY A 269 -2.23 8.71 -4.25
C GLY A 269 -3.76 8.66 -4.26
N GLY A 270 -4.39 9.28 -3.24
CA GLY A 270 -5.85 9.32 -3.10
C GLY A 270 -6.44 8.21 -2.23
N VAL A 271 -5.62 7.49 -1.46
CA VAL A 271 -6.08 6.60 -0.37
C VAL A 271 -6.73 7.41 0.75
N VAL A 272 -7.64 6.77 1.51
CA VAL A 272 -8.36 7.47 2.59
C VAL A 272 -7.40 7.95 3.68
N MET A 273 -6.42 7.14 4.04
CA MET A 273 -5.47 7.46 5.10
C MET A 273 -4.14 7.94 4.53
N SER A 274 -4.00 9.26 4.40
CA SER A 274 -2.72 9.90 4.15
C SER A 274 -2.39 10.84 5.32
N THR A 275 -1.17 10.75 5.85
CA THR A 275 -0.74 11.63 6.95
C THR A 275 0.51 12.40 6.52
N PRO A 276 0.46 13.73 6.48
CA PRO A 276 1.61 14.55 6.12
C PRO A 276 2.85 14.25 6.99
N ARG A 277 4.04 14.19 6.37
CA ARG A 277 5.31 13.85 7.05
C ARG A 277 5.56 14.64 8.32
N TRP A 278 5.28 15.93 8.31
CA TRP A 278 5.49 16.77 9.48
C TRP A 278 4.66 16.34 10.69
N ILE A 279 3.43 15.83 10.46
CA ILE A 279 2.56 15.31 11.54
C ILE A 279 3.16 14.03 12.12
N VAL A 280 3.67 13.12 11.27
CA VAL A 280 4.29 11.87 11.73
C VAL A 280 5.56 12.15 12.53
N ARG A 281 6.40 13.08 12.06
CA ARG A 281 7.60 13.52 12.79
C ARG A 281 7.24 14.19 14.13
N LEU A 282 6.22 15.04 14.14
CA LEU A 282 5.74 15.66 15.37
C LEU A 282 5.23 14.59 16.35
N ALA A 283 4.44 13.62 15.88
CA ALA A 283 3.96 12.51 16.69
C ALA A 283 5.12 11.69 17.29
N GLY A 284 6.18 11.47 16.53
CA GLY A 284 7.41 10.83 16.99
C GLY A 284 8.13 11.66 18.07
N MET A 285 8.22 12.99 17.90
CA MET A 285 8.85 13.89 18.89
C MET A 285 8.12 13.91 20.23
N ILE A 286 6.80 13.81 20.23
CA ILE A 286 5.99 13.78 21.48
C ILE A 286 5.82 12.36 22.04
N GLY A 287 6.50 11.37 21.46
CA GLY A 287 6.53 10.00 21.94
C GLY A 287 5.20 9.22 21.79
N MET A 288 4.36 9.58 20.79
CA MET A 288 3.13 8.83 20.50
C MET A 288 3.43 7.39 20.15
N ASP A 289 2.90 6.46 20.94
CA ASP A 289 2.97 5.03 20.61
C ASP A 289 1.92 4.64 19.54
N ARG A 290 1.94 3.36 19.11
CA ARG A 290 1.01 2.83 18.11
C ARG A 290 -0.46 2.85 18.56
N PHE A 291 -0.72 2.76 19.87
CA PHE A 291 -2.06 2.81 20.44
C PHE A 291 -2.59 4.24 20.50
N ASP A 292 -1.72 5.21 20.79
CA ASP A 292 -2.04 6.64 20.72
C ASP A 292 -2.39 7.04 19.29
N LYS A 293 -1.61 6.58 18.31
CA LYS A 293 -1.89 6.79 16.88
C LYS A 293 -3.23 6.20 16.47
N LEU A 294 -3.52 4.96 16.89
CA LEU A 294 -4.82 4.33 16.63
C LEU A 294 -5.96 5.12 17.29
N THR A 295 -5.79 5.57 18.52
CA THR A 295 -6.77 6.43 19.20
C THR A 295 -7.04 7.68 18.39
N LYS A 296 -6.00 8.37 17.92
CA LYS A 296 -6.13 9.58 17.12
C LYS A 296 -6.92 9.33 15.83
N VAL A 297 -6.55 8.30 15.08
CA VAL A 297 -7.20 7.97 13.79
C VAL A 297 -8.67 7.56 13.99
N THR A 298 -9.00 6.87 15.09
CA THR A 298 -10.36 6.40 15.36
C THR A 298 -11.24 7.43 16.07
N SER A 299 -10.68 8.49 16.64
CA SER A 299 -11.43 9.52 17.38
C SER A 299 -12.03 10.60 16.49
N ASP A 300 -11.44 10.89 15.34
CA ASP A 300 -11.96 11.88 14.41
C ASP A 300 -13.09 11.26 13.56
N LYS A 301 -14.34 11.61 13.91
CA LYS A 301 -15.52 11.11 13.19
C LYS A 301 -15.55 11.50 11.72
N LYS A 302 -14.96 12.65 11.34
CA LYS A 302 -14.94 13.11 9.94
C LYS A 302 -13.97 12.25 9.12
N ASP A 303 -12.80 11.93 9.69
CA ASP A 303 -11.85 11.07 9.03
C ASP A 303 -12.34 9.62 8.96
N VAL A 304 -12.91 9.11 10.05
CA VAL A 304 -13.55 7.77 10.05
C VAL A 304 -14.66 7.66 9.00
N ALA A 305 -15.43 8.72 8.77
CA ALA A 305 -16.51 8.71 7.77
C ALA A 305 -16.06 8.63 6.31
N LYS A 306 -14.78 8.86 6.03
CA LYS A 306 -14.19 8.73 4.68
C LYS A 306 -13.91 7.27 4.31
N PHE A 307 -13.73 6.39 5.30
CA PHE A 307 -13.52 4.97 5.07
C PHE A 307 -14.78 4.27 4.56
N LEU A 308 -14.58 3.15 3.89
CA LEU A 308 -15.65 2.36 3.33
C LEU A 308 -16.56 1.79 4.42
N LYS A 309 -17.85 1.77 4.12
CA LYS A 309 -18.92 1.25 4.99
C LYS A 309 -19.81 0.28 4.26
N ALA A 310 -20.59 -0.49 4.99
CA ALA A 310 -21.58 -1.37 4.40
C ALA A 310 -22.56 -0.58 3.52
N GLY A 311 -22.80 -1.10 2.32
CA GLY A 311 -23.62 -0.47 1.28
C GLY A 311 -22.80 0.31 0.24
N ASP A 312 -21.52 0.58 0.47
CA ASP A 312 -20.68 1.22 -0.54
C ASP A 312 -20.38 0.27 -1.70
N LYS A 313 -20.26 0.86 -2.89
CA LYS A 313 -19.89 0.22 -4.14
C LYS A 313 -18.54 0.75 -4.59
N VAL A 314 -17.59 -0.14 -4.77
CA VAL A 314 -16.21 0.21 -5.17
C VAL A 314 -15.93 -0.39 -6.54
N LEU A 315 -15.58 0.45 -7.49
CA LEU A 315 -15.10 0.07 -8.82
C LEU A 315 -13.63 0.46 -8.94
N VAL A 316 -12.78 -0.49 -9.28
CA VAL A 316 -11.43 -0.22 -9.77
C VAL A 316 -11.33 -0.61 -11.23
N LYS A 317 -10.64 0.19 -12.03
CA LYS A 317 -10.46 -0.07 -13.46
C LYS A 317 -9.08 0.36 -13.96
N GLY A 318 -8.62 -0.31 -15.01
CA GLY A 318 -7.47 0.09 -15.81
C GLY A 318 -7.90 0.22 -17.27
N GLU A 319 -7.53 1.33 -17.89
CA GLU A 319 -7.92 1.64 -19.27
C GLU A 319 -7.51 0.51 -20.22
N GLY A 320 -8.51 -0.15 -20.85
CA GLY A 320 -8.31 -1.28 -21.76
C GLY A 320 -7.85 -2.59 -21.12
N LEU A 321 -7.43 -2.59 -19.84
CA LEU A 321 -6.92 -3.80 -19.18
C LEU A 321 -8.00 -4.58 -18.40
N GLY A 322 -9.07 -3.90 -17.98
CA GLY A 322 -10.18 -4.50 -17.27
C GLY A 322 -10.62 -3.71 -16.04
N SER A 323 -11.60 -4.26 -15.36
CA SER A 323 -12.15 -3.65 -14.14
C SER A 323 -12.68 -4.72 -13.18
N VAL A 324 -12.84 -4.35 -11.93
CA VAL A 324 -13.54 -5.14 -10.93
C VAL A 324 -14.37 -4.23 -10.04
N GLU A 325 -15.63 -4.63 -9.84
CA GLU A 325 -16.58 -3.91 -9.01
C GLU A 325 -17.02 -4.79 -7.85
N VAL A 326 -17.03 -4.23 -6.65
CA VAL A 326 -17.45 -4.95 -5.44
C VAL A 326 -18.42 -4.12 -4.60
N ASN A 327 -19.29 -4.81 -3.86
CA ASN A 327 -20.18 -4.22 -2.86
C ASN A 327 -19.63 -4.54 -1.47
N ILE A 328 -19.57 -3.53 -0.61
CA ILE A 328 -19.11 -3.65 0.79
C ILE A 328 -20.30 -4.03 1.69
N TYR A 329 -20.13 -5.00 2.61
CA TYR A 329 -21.19 -5.44 3.51
C TYR A 329 -20.69 -5.82 4.91
#